data_b9961236ad4f8396ea2c8559906d540e
#
_entry.id   b9961236ad4f8396ea2c8559906d540e
#
_cell.length_a   1.000
_cell.length_b   1.000
_cell.length_c   1.000
_cell.angle_alpha   90.00
_cell.angle_beta   90.00
_cell.angle_gamma   90.00
#
_symmetry.space_group_name_H-M   'P 1'
#
loop_
_entity.id
_entity.type
_entity.pdbx_description
1 polymer ?
#
loop_
_entity_poly.entity_id
_entity_poly.type
_entity_poly.pdbx_seq_one_letter_code
_entity_poly.pdbx_strand_id
1 'polypeptide(L)'
;NQIASASKASTFAIDKRRIEAMPETRLYCPESEASPLQLKEIESPPSVLYWKGIEGLAGKPCLAFVGSRACSAYGLKHTKRLILELAEAQPELVIVSGMARGIDTVAHQAALDAGLKTIAVLAGGLNHLYPPENKLLAERIQEEGALITEFPMAVKPLAKHFPIRNRVISGLSLGVVVTEARLKSGANITAAFALQQNREVFALPGRVDSEASAGTNRLISR
;
A
#
# COMPACT_ATOMS: atom_id res chain seq x y z
N ASN A 1 -15.99 20.50 18.12
CA ASN A 1 -16.23 20.09 16.70
C ASN A 1 -15.93 21.22 15.71
N GLN A 2 -16.23 22.50 15.98
CA GLN A 2 -15.91 23.60 15.07
C GLN A 2 -14.41 23.90 14.92
N ILE A 3 -13.60 23.76 15.99
CA ILE A 3 -12.15 23.98 15.96
C ILE A 3 -11.45 22.88 15.14
N ALA A 4 -11.91 21.63 15.22
CA ALA A 4 -11.37 20.53 14.42
C ALA A 4 -11.72 20.66 12.93
N SER A 5 -12.87 21.21 12.60
CA SER A 5 -13.33 21.49 11.24
C SER A 5 -12.53 22.65 10.62
N ALA A 6 -12.31 23.74 11.36
CA ALA A 6 -11.52 24.89 10.91
C ALA A 6 -10.02 24.51 10.69
N SER A 7 -9.45 23.67 11.56
CA SER A 7 -8.09 23.15 11.41
C SER A 7 -7.94 22.28 10.15
N LYS A 8 -8.92 21.43 9.84
CA LYS A 8 -8.92 20.62 8.61
C LYS A 8 -9.05 21.47 7.36
N ALA A 9 -9.92 22.47 7.37
CA ALA A 9 -10.11 23.38 6.25
C ALA A 9 -8.85 24.22 5.96
N SER A 10 -8.13 24.68 7.00
CA SER A 10 -6.88 25.42 6.82
C SER A 10 -5.75 24.54 6.27
N THR A 11 -5.64 23.29 6.73
CA THR A 11 -4.68 22.33 6.22
C THR A 11 -4.94 21.98 4.76
N PHE A 12 -6.20 21.79 4.39
CA PHE A 12 -6.61 21.54 2.99
C PHE A 12 -6.26 22.72 2.07
N ALA A 13 -6.51 23.97 2.52
CA ALA A 13 -6.16 25.16 1.74
C ALA A 13 -4.65 25.32 1.55
N ILE A 14 -3.84 24.98 2.56
CA ILE A 14 -2.38 24.99 2.46
C ILE A 14 -1.91 23.90 1.50
N ASP A 15 -2.48 22.70 1.56
CA ASP A 15 -2.12 21.62 0.68
C ASP A 15 -2.54 21.87 -0.77
N LYS A 16 -3.68 22.52 -1.01
CA LYS A 16 -4.11 22.94 -2.35
C LYS A 16 -3.06 23.84 -3.02
N ARG A 17 -2.53 24.84 -2.30
CA ARG A 17 -1.47 25.71 -2.83
C ARG A 17 -0.16 24.93 -3.09
N ARG A 18 0.16 23.94 -2.26
CA ARG A 18 1.33 23.09 -2.46
C ARG A 18 1.18 22.15 -3.66
N ILE A 19 -0.02 21.65 -3.92
CA ILE A 19 -0.35 20.83 -5.07
C ILE A 19 -0.29 21.66 -6.37
N GLU A 20 -0.79 22.90 -6.35
CA GLU A 20 -0.67 23.84 -7.46
C GLU A 20 0.80 24.09 -7.85
N ALA A 21 1.72 24.01 -6.87
CA ALA A 21 3.17 24.07 -7.08
C ALA A 21 3.78 22.73 -7.50
N MET A 22 3.01 21.63 -7.52
CA MET A 22 3.44 20.29 -7.90
C MET A 22 2.47 19.72 -8.96
N PRO A 23 2.60 20.10 -10.23
CA PRO A 23 1.64 19.75 -11.29
C PRO A 23 1.47 18.25 -11.50
N GLU A 24 2.44 17.43 -11.03
CA GLU A 24 2.42 15.96 -11.10
C GLU A 24 1.57 15.29 -9.99
N THR A 25 1.03 16.07 -9.03
CA THR A 25 0.22 15.54 -7.91
C THR A 25 -1.25 15.80 -8.16
N ARG A 26 -2.06 14.74 -8.11
CA ARG A 26 -3.52 14.82 -8.18
C ARG A 26 -4.14 14.63 -6.79
N LEU A 27 -5.34 15.17 -6.64
CA LEU A 27 -6.13 15.05 -5.43
C LEU A 27 -7.45 14.37 -5.77
N TYR A 28 -7.73 13.26 -5.10
CA TYR A 28 -9.00 12.56 -5.23
C TYR A 28 -9.78 12.70 -3.93
N CYS A 29 -11.04 13.07 -4.04
CA CYS A 29 -12.02 13.06 -2.95
C CYS A 29 -13.01 11.90 -3.19
N PRO A 30 -13.66 11.33 -2.16
CA PRO A 30 -14.60 10.22 -2.34
C PRO A 30 -15.73 10.52 -3.36
N GLU A 31 -16.14 11.76 -3.45
CA GLU A 31 -17.19 12.23 -4.38
C GLU A 31 -16.71 12.32 -5.83
N SER A 32 -15.39 12.32 -6.07
CA SER A 32 -14.82 12.37 -7.42
C SER A 32 -15.12 11.08 -8.17
N GLU A 33 -15.56 11.17 -9.42
CA GLU A 33 -15.74 10.01 -10.31
C GLU A 33 -14.43 9.26 -10.54
N ALA A 34 -13.30 9.98 -10.56
CA ALA A 34 -11.97 9.41 -10.71
C ALA A 34 -11.43 8.72 -9.45
N SER A 35 -12.14 8.80 -8.32
CA SER A 35 -11.71 8.13 -7.08
C SER A 35 -11.87 6.62 -7.21
N PRO A 36 -10.89 5.81 -6.72
CA PRO A 36 -10.96 4.36 -6.79
C PRO A 36 -12.24 3.81 -6.16
N LEU A 37 -13.06 3.09 -6.95
CA LEU A 37 -14.35 2.56 -6.50
C LEU A 37 -14.19 1.65 -5.28
N GLN A 38 -13.19 0.78 -5.29
CA GLN A 38 -12.91 -0.15 -4.19
C GLN A 38 -12.67 0.57 -2.86
N LEU A 39 -12.07 1.79 -2.88
CA LEU A 39 -11.86 2.57 -1.67
C LEU A 39 -13.13 3.24 -1.14
N LYS A 40 -14.13 3.47 -1.99
CA LYS A 40 -15.41 4.04 -1.56
C LYS A 40 -16.24 3.04 -0.74
N GLU A 41 -15.99 1.75 -0.96
CA GLU A 41 -16.76 0.65 -0.34
C GLU A 41 -16.25 0.27 1.06
N ILE A 42 -15.05 0.71 1.47
CA ILE A 42 -14.53 0.36 2.80
C ILE A 42 -15.20 1.19 3.89
N GLU A 43 -15.31 0.64 5.12
CA GLU A 43 -15.99 1.29 6.26
C GLU A 43 -15.47 2.71 6.56
N SER A 44 -14.18 2.96 6.37
CA SER A 44 -13.55 4.26 6.61
C SER A 44 -12.73 4.69 5.39
N PRO A 45 -13.38 5.19 4.32
CA PRO A 45 -12.66 5.65 3.14
C PRO A 45 -11.81 6.90 3.46
N PRO A 46 -10.66 7.08 2.80
CA PRO A 46 -9.88 8.29 2.94
C PRO A 46 -10.67 9.50 2.43
N SER A 47 -10.80 10.55 3.26
CA SER A 47 -11.50 11.79 2.87
C SER A 47 -10.80 12.52 1.73
N VAL A 48 -9.50 12.32 1.57
CA VAL A 48 -8.66 12.86 0.50
C VAL A 48 -7.56 11.86 0.21
N LEU A 49 -7.26 11.66 -1.06
CA LEU A 49 -6.14 10.84 -1.51
C LEU A 49 -5.23 11.67 -2.40
N TYR A 50 -4.00 11.88 -1.96
CA TYR A 50 -2.93 12.48 -2.75
C TYR A 50 -2.33 11.40 -3.64
N TRP A 51 -2.19 11.69 -4.93
CA TRP A 51 -1.72 10.76 -5.94
C TRP A 51 -0.60 11.37 -6.74
N LYS A 52 0.53 10.69 -6.87
CA LYS A 52 1.66 11.10 -7.69
C LYS A 52 2.13 9.93 -8.55
N GLY A 53 2.11 10.09 -9.87
CA GLY A 53 2.44 9.08 -10.86
C GLY A 53 1.31 8.80 -11.84
N ILE A 54 1.28 7.58 -12.40
CA ILE A 54 0.32 7.18 -13.45
C ILE A 54 -1.10 7.14 -12.87
N GLU A 55 -2.01 7.86 -13.51
CA GLU A 55 -3.43 7.89 -13.13
C GLU A 55 -4.18 6.64 -13.61
N GLY A 56 -5.32 6.35 -12.98
CA GLY A 56 -6.21 5.25 -13.38
C GLY A 56 -5.75 3.84 -12.97
N LEU A 57 -4.58 3.66 -12.39
CA LEU A 57 -4.09 2.34 -12.00
C LEU A 57 -5.01 1.63 -11.00
N ALA A 58 -5.66 2.36 -10.10
CA ALA A 58 -6.58 1.77 -9.14
C ALA A 58 -7.92 1.31 -9.74
N GLY A 59 -8.17 1.59 -11.02
CA GLY A 59 -9.28 1.02 -11.79
C GLY A 59 -8.96 -0.36 -12.41
N LYS A 60 -7.69 -0.77 -12.38
CA LYS A 60 -7.23 -2.09 -12.84
C LYS A 60 -7.32 -3.12 -11.71
N PRO A 61 -7.24 -4.43 -12.03
CA PRO A 61 -7.10 -5.46 -11.00
C PRO A 61 -5.88 -5.19 -10.11
N CYS A 62 -6.10 -4.99 -8.82
CA CYS A 62 -5.05 -4.73 -7.83
C CYS A 62 -4.91 -5.91 -6.87
N LEU A 63 -3.68 -6.33 -6.59
CA LEU A 63 -3.37 -7.35 -5.59
C LEU A 63 -2.31 -6.82 -4.61
N ALA A 64 -2.61 -6.86 -3.32
CA ALA A 64 -1.68 -6.41 -2.32
C ALA A 64 -0.67 -7.49 -1.94
N PHE A 65 0.60 -7.11 -1.81
CA PHE A 65 1.64 -7.95 -1.21
C PHE A 65 2.16 -7.27 0.05
N VAL A 66 2.09 -7.97 1.17
CA VAL A 66 2.54 -7.47 2.47
C VAL A 66 3.30 -8.55 3.24
N GLY A 67 4.15 -8.11 4.18
CA GLY A 67 4.87 -9.07 5.00
C GLY A 67 5.83 -8.45 6.00
N SER A 68 6.76 -9.27 6.46
CA SER A 68 7.77 -8.90 7.44
C SER A 68 8.72 -7.83 6.91
N ARG A 69 9.03 -6.84 7.75
CA ARG A 69 10.09 -5.84 7.48
C ARG A 69 11.50 -6.44 7.59
N ALA A 70 11.64 -7.48 8.42
CA ALA A 70 12.86 -8.27 8.58
C ALA A 70 12.58 -9.69 8.04
N CYS A 71 12.32 -9.77 6.73
CA CYS A 71 11.99 -11.02 6.06
C CYS A 71 13.22 -11.89 5.86
N SER A 72 12.98 -13.20 5.83
CA SER A 72 13.99 -14.20 5.52
C SER A 72 14.28 -14.30 4.01
N ALA A 73 15.35 -15.00 3.64
CA ALA A 73 15.62 -15.33 2.24
C ALA A 73 14.45 -16.10 1.59
N TYR A 74 13.73 -16.91 2.37
CA TYR A 74 12.51 -17.60 1.92
C TYR A 74 11.42 -16.59 1.52
N GLY A 75 11.08 -15.64 2.40
CA GLY A 75 10.08 -14.62 2.12
C GLY A 75 10.43 -13.78 0.88
N LEU A 76 11.69 -13.34 0.78
CA LEU A 76 12.19 -12.60 -0.39
C LEU A 76 12.03 -13.39 -1.68
N LYS A 77 12.56 -14.63 -1.71
CA LYS A 77 12.53 -15.50 -2.88
C LYS A 77 11.11 -15.76 -3.36
N HIS A 78 10.21 -16.10 -2.46
CA HIS A 78 8.85 -16.47 -2.82
C HIS A 78 7.97 -15.28 -3.19
N THR A 79 8.17 -14.11 -2.56
CA THR A 79 7.52 -12.88 -3.00
C THR A 79 7.88 -12.56 -4.46
N LYS A 80 9.18 -12.56 -4.77
CA LYS A 80 9.65 -12.30 -6.14
C LYS A 80 9.09 -13.32 -7.13
N ARG A 81 9.16 -14.63 -6.80
CA ARG A 81 8.67 -15.71 -7.68
C ARG A 81 7.18 -15.56 -7.98
N LEU A 82 6.36 -15.36 -6.94
CA LEU A 82 4.91 -15.22 -7.11
C LEU A 82 4.55 -14.02 -8.00
N ILE A 83 5.24 -12.89 -7.85
CA ILE A 83 4.98 -11.70 -8.67
C ILE A 83 5.39 -11.91 -10.11
N LEU A 84 6.50 -12.62 -10.37
CA LEU A 84 6.91 -12.98 -11.74
C LEU A 84 5.88 -13.92 -12.41
N GLU A 85 5.44 -14.97 -11.71
CA GLU A 85 4.42 -15.91 -12.20
C GLU A 85 3.08 -15.18 -12.47
N LEU A 86 2.70 -14.23 -11.60
CA LEU A 86 1.50 -13.41 -11.80
C LEU A 86 1.64 -12.45 -12.99
N ALA A 87 2.82 -11.90 -13.23
CA ALA A 87 3.07 -11.02 -14.36
C ALA A 87 2.89 -11.73 -15.71
N GLU A 88 3.32 -12.99 -15.80
CA GLU A 88 3.12 -13.83 -16.98
C GLU A 88 1.63 -14.16 -17.19
N ALA A 89 0.90 -14.46 -16.10
CA ALA A 89 -0.51 -14.84 -16.16
C ALA A 89 -1.47 -13.65 -16.34
N GLN A 90 -1.15 -12.50 -15.77
CA GLN A 90 -2.01 -11.31 -15.71
C GLN A 90 -1.19 -10.02 -15.90
N PRO A 91 -0.81 -9.67 -17.15
CA PRO A 91 0.05 -8.50 -17.43
C PRO A 91 -0.55 -7.14 -17.02
N GLU A 92 -1.87 -7.07 -16.86
CA GLU A 92 -2.58 -5.87 -16.42
C GLU A 92 -2.69 -5.73 -14.89
N LEU A 93 -2.20 -6.72 -14.13
CA LEU A 93 -2.26 -6.71 -12.67
C LEU A 93 -1.42 -5.56 -12.10
N VAL A 94 -1.96 -4.87 -11.11
CA VAL A 94 -1.26 -3.83 -10.37
C VAL A 94 -0.90 -4.35 -8.98
N ILE A 95 0.37 -4.30 -8.62
CA ILE A 95 0.83 -4.70 -7.29
C ILE A 95 0.69 -3.52 -6.33
N VAL A 96 0.00 -3.72 -5.21
CA VAL A 96 -0.16 -2.71 -4.16
C VAL A 96 0.66 -3.10 -2.94
N SER A 97 1.42 -2.17 -2.38
CA SER A 97 2.12 -2.41 -1.12
C SER A 97 2.39 -1.10 -0.35
N GLY A 98 3.08 -1.20 0.78
CA GLY A 98 3.23 -0.10 1.72
C GLY A 98 4.59 0.57 1.74
N MET A 99 5.47 0.31 0.80
CA MET A 99 6.83 0.87 0.76
C MET A 99 7.68 0.57 2.00
N ALA A 100 7.27 -0.30 2.91
CA ALA A 100 8.08 -0.66 4.06
C ALA A 100 9.31 -1.50 3.67
N ARG A 101 10.28 -1.62 4.57
CA ARG A 101 11.40 -2.56 4.42
C ARG A 101 10.90 -3.98 4.16
N GLY A 102 11.74 -4.82 3.61
CA GLY A 102 11.49 -6.24 3.46
C GLY A 102 10.48 -6.55 2.35
N ILE A 103 9.41 -7.25 2.66
CA ILE A 103 8.47 -7.77 1.66
C ILE A 103 7.89 -6.67 0.77
N ASP A 104 7.50 -5.53 1.35
CA ASP A 104 6.92 -4.42 0.58
C ASP A 104 7.90 -3.89 -0.48
N THR A 105 9.18 -3.67 -0.08
CA THR A 105 10.25 -3.24 -1.00
C THR A 105 10.43 -4.25 -2.14
N VAL A 106 10.51 -5.55 -1.80
CA VAL A 106 10.69 -6.61 -2.81
C VAL A 106 9.49 -6.72 -3.73
N ALA A 107 8.27 -6.53 -3.21
CA ALA A 107 7.06 -6.58 -4.01
C ALA A 107 7.04 -5.47 -5.06
N HIS A 108 7.37 -4.24 -4.68
CA HIS A 108 7.47 -3.14 -5.65
C HIS A 108 8.57 -3.36 -6.69
N GLN A 109 9.77 -3.77 -6.25
CA GLN A 109 10.88 -4.07 -7.15
C GLN A 109 10.53 -5.18 -8.15
N ALA A 110 10.00 -6.31 -7.64
CA ALA A 110 9.65 -7.45 -8.49
C ALA A 110 8.56 -7.09 -9.52
N ALA A 111 7.56 -6.27 -9.10
CA ALA A 111 6.53 -5.79 -10.01
C ALA A 111 7.12 -4.98 -11.17
N LEU A 112 7.94 -3.98 -10.86
CA LEU A 112 8.58 -3.14 -11.88
C LEU A 112 9.54 -3.93 -12.77
N ASP A 113 10.34 -4.83 -12.19
CA ASP A 113 11.27 -5.68 -12.94
C ASP A 113 10.55 -6.67 -13.88
N ALA A 114 9.30 -7.05 -13.55
CA ALA A 114 8.42 -7.90 -14.36
C ALA A 114 7.56 -7.09 -15.36
N GLY A 115 7.69 -5.77 -15.42
CA GLY A 115 6.88 -4.89 -16.29
C GLY A 115 5.48 -4.59 -15.77
N LEU A 116 5.11 -5.07 -14.57
CA LEU A 116 3.85 -4.73 -13.93
C LEU A 116 3.89 -3.29 -13.38
N LYS A 117 2.70 -2.70 -13.26
CA LYS A 117 2.54 -1.44 -12.53
C LYS A 117 2.43 -1.70 -11.02
N THR A 118 2.80 -0.69 -10.23
CA THR A 118 2.69 -0.81 -8.78
C THR A 118 2.23 0.48 -8.12
N ILE A 119 1.44 0.36 -7.04
CA ILE A 119 0.97 1.48 -6.23
C ILE A 119 1.57 1.35 -4.84
N ALA A 120 2.37 2.34 -4.44
CA ALA A 120 2.90 2.43 -3.09
C ALA A 120 2.02 3.34 -2.23
N VAL A 121 1.39 2.78 -1.21
CA VAL A 121 0.61 3.54 -0.22
C VAL A 121 1.54 3.99 0.88
N LEU A 122 1.61 5.29 1.19
CA LEU A 122 2.54 5.85 2.17
C LEU A 122 1.88 6.10 3.53
N ALA A 123 2.66 5.99 4.61
CA ALA A 123 2.22 6.27 5.99
C ALA A 123 2.59 7.71 6.45
N GLY A 124 2.91 8.57 5.52
CA GLY A 124 3.19 10.00 5.69
C GLY A 124 2.88 10.75 4.40
N GLY A 125 3.02 12.07 4.41
CA GLY A 125 2.83 12.90 3.21
C GLY A 125 3.91 12.64 2.15
N LEU A 126 3.61 12.98 0.89
CA LEU A 126 4.50 12.75 -0.25
C LEU A 126 5.87 13.44 -0.11
N ASN A 127 5.99 14.48 0.71
CA ASN A 127 7.26 15.15 0.97
C ASN A 127 8.15 14.40 1.97
N HIS A 128 7.66 13.32 2.57
CA HIS A 128 8.36 12.57 3.61
C HIS A 128 8.36 11.08 3.33
N LEU A 129 9.15 10.70 2.32
CA LEU A 129 9.33 9.29 1.96
C LEU A 129 9.99 8.50 3.11
N TYR A 130 9.45 7.33 3.39
CA TYR A 130 9.97 6.41 4.39
C TYR A 130 9.78 4.96 3.90
N PRO A 131 10.79 4.13 4.05
CA PRO A 131 12.10 4.39 4.62
C PRO A 131 13.02 5.16 3.65
N PRO A 132 14.02 5.93 4.15
CA PRO A 132 14.89 6.76 3.30
C PRO A 132 15.68 5.98 2.25
N GLU A 133 16.07 4.75 2.54
CA GLU A 133 16.78 3.86 1.62
C GLU A 133 15.97 3.49 0.38
N ASN A 134 14.65 3.60 0.42
CA ASN A 134 13.76 3.32 -0.72
C ASN A 134 13.55 4.53 -1.63
N LYS A 135 14.34 5.61 -1.50
CA LYS A 135 14.17 6.83 -2.29
C LYS A 135 14.22 6.55 -3.81
N LEU A 136 15.23 5.86 -4.28
CA LEU A 136 15.36 5.50 -5.71
C LEU A 136 14.21 4.60 -6.19
N LEU A 137 13.76 3.68 -5.35
CA LEU A 137 12.58 2.87 -5.65
C LEU A 137 11.32 3.72 -5.75
N ALA A 138 11.15 4.70 -4.86
CA ALA A 138 10.01 5.62 -4.89
C ALA A 138 10.01 6.48 -6.17
N GLU A 139 11.17 6.97 -6.61
CA GLU A 139 11.32 7.70 -7.86
C GLU A 139 10.91 6.82 -9.05
N ARG A 140 11.40 5.57 -9.10
CA ARG A 140 11.01 4.61 -10.13
C ARG A 140 9.51 4.29 -10.10
N ILE A 141 8.92 4.10 -8.90
CA ILE A 141 7.47 3.86 -8.74
C ILE A 141 6.67 5.07 -9.24
N GLN A 142 7.14 6.29 -9.00
CA GLN A 142 6.47 7.49 -9.48
C GLN A 142 6.41 7.55 -11.02
N GLU A 143 7.45 7.08 -11.70
CA GLU A 143 7.54 7.07 -13.17
C GLU A 143 6.74 5.91 -13.80
N GLU A 144 6.83 4.73 -13.21
CA GLU A 144 6.28 3.48 -13.77
C GLU A 144 4.99 3.01 -13.08
N GLY A 145 4.55 3.68 -12.01
CA GLY A 145 3.40 3.34 -11.17
C GLY A 145 2.83 4.57 -10.49
N ALA A 146 2.53 4.46 -9.17
CA ALA A 146 2.06 5.60 -8.40
C ALA A 146 2.45 5.54 -6.91
N LEU A 147 2.71 6.71 -6.33
CA LEU A 147 2.79 6.95 -4.90
C LEU A 147 1.50 7.59 -4.42
N ILE A 148 0.88 7.03 -3.38
CA ILE A 148 -0.37 7.57 -2.85
C ILE A 148 -0.35 7.70 -1.33
N THR A 149 -1.11 8.65 -0.81
CA THR A 149 -1.29 8.81 0.63
C THR A 149 -2.57 9.57 0.98
N GLU A 150 -3.14 9.27 2.13
CA GLU A 150 -4.22 10.06 2.74
C GLU A 150 -3.69 11.17 3.66
N PHE A 151 -2.40 11.17 3.96
CA PHE A 151 -1.80 12.15 4.87
C PHE A 151 -1.39 13.42 4.12
N PRO A 152 -1.63 14.62 4.70
CA PRO A 152 -1.19 15.88 4.13
C PRO A 152 0.31 15.88 3.78
N MET A 153 0.69 16.59 2.72
CA MET A 153 2.00 16.58 2.09
C MET A 153 3.19 16.68 3.07
N ALA A 154 3.06 17.50 4.12
CA ALA A 154 4.12 17.78 5.09
C ALA A 154 4.10 16.86 6.32
N VAL A 155 3.19 15.90 6.40
CA VAL A 155 3.08 15.01 7.56
C VAL A 155 4.20 13.98 7.54
N LYS A 156 5.02 13.98 8.59
CA LYS A 156 6.06 12.96 8.77
C LYS A 156 5.45 11.60 9.11
N PRO A 157 6.03 10.50 8.65
CA PRO A 157 5.57 9.16 9.01
C PRO A 157 5.79 8.92 10.50
N LEU A 158 4.71 8.58 11.21
CA LEU A 158 4.72 8.23 12.63
C LEU A 158 4.28 6.76 12.80
N ALA A 159 4.72 6.10 13.86
CA ALA A 159 4.39 4.69 14.11
C ALA A 159 2.89 4.40 14.05
N LYS A 160 2.05 5.30 14.58
CA LYS A 160 0.59 5.19 14.56
C LYS A 160 -0.05 5.32 13.16
N HIS A 161 0.65 5.87 12.18
CA HIS A 161 0.12 6.04 10.81
C HIS A 161 0.16 4.74 10.00
N PHE A 162 1.10 3.83 10.30
CA PHE A 162 1.25 2.59 9.54
C PHE A 162 0.01 1.67 9.63
N PRO A 163 -0.55 1.40 10.82
CA PRO A 163 -1.81 0.66 10.90
C PRO A 163 -2.98 1.35 10.19
N ILE A 164 -3.10 2.69 10.34
CA ILE A 164 -4.16 3.46 9.69
C ILE A 164 -4.08 3.32 8.18
N ARG A 165 -2.89 3.50 7.59
CA ARG A 165 -2.64 3.37 6.16
C ARG A 165 -2.98 1.98 5.61
N ASN A 166 -2.76 0.91 6.39
CA ASN A 166 -2.92 -0.46 5.91
C ASN A 166 -4.33 -0.77 5.38
N ARG A 167 -5.38 -0.09 5.90
CA ARG A 167 -6.74 -0.23 5.37
C ARG A 167 -6.88 0.26 3.92
N VAL A 168 -6.02 1.20 3.50
CA VAL A 168 -6.00 1.69 2.12
C VAL A 168 -5.32 0.67 1.20
N ILE A 169 -4.29 -0.04 1.69
CA ILE A 169 -3.64 -1.11 0.92
C ILE A 169 -4.65 -2.22 0.60
N SER A 170 -5.33 -2.74 1.63
CA SER A 170 -6.34 -3.78 1.42
C SER A 170 -7.55 -3.25 0.65
N GLY A 171 -7.98 -2.01 0.92
CA GLY A 171 -9.14 -1.39 0.29
C GLY A 171 -9.01 -1.17 -1.22
N LEU A 172 -7.79 -0.94 -1.72
CA LEU A 172 -7.51 -0.84 -3.15
C LEU A 172 -7.47 -2.19 -3.86
N SER A 173 -7.36 -3.29 -3.13
CA SER A 173 -6.99 -4.59 -3.68
C SER A 173 -8.15 -5.57 -3.67
N LEU A 174 -8.19 -6.46 -4.65
CA LEU A 174 -9.11 -7.60 -4.70
C LEU A 174 -8.77 -8.62 -3.60
N GLY A 175 -7.50 -8.70 -3.22
CA GLY A 175 -7.01 -9.57 -2.16
C GLY A 175 -5.67 -9.12 -1.63
N VAL A 176 -5.24 -9.75 -0.53
CA VAL A 176 -3.97 -9.49 0.15
C VAL A 176 -3.17 -10.78 0.27
N VAL A 177 -1.97 -10.79 -0.30
CA VAL A 177 -1.01 -11.88 -0.18
C VAL A 177 -0.04 -11.56 0.96
N VAL A 178 -0.04 -12.39 2.00
CA VAL A 178 0.91 -12.31 3.12
C VAL A 178 1.99 -13.37 2.92
N THR A 179 3.17 -12.96 2.50
CA THR A 179 4.24 -13.90 2.15
C THR A 179 5.09 -14.34 3.34
N GLU A 180 5.24 -13.50 4.33
CA GLU A 180 5.91 -13.85 5.58
C GLU A 180 5.42 -12.92 6.71
N ALA A 181 5.01 -13.47 7.84
CA ALA A 181 4.61 -12.69 9.00
C ALA A 181 4.81 -13.47 10.30
N ARG A 182 5.38 -12.81 11.32
CA ARG A 182 5.32 -13.29 12.71
C ARG A 182 3.91 -13.10 13.27
N LEU A 183 3.58 -13.75 14.39
CA LEU A 183 2.26 -13.62 15.04
C LEU A 183 1.90 -12.16 15.33
N LYS A 184 2.84 -11.36 15.81
CA LYS A 184 2.67 -9.92 16.07
C LYS A 184 3.32 -9.11 14.93
N SER A 185 2.75 -9.19 13.73
CA SER A 185 3.22 -8.45 12.55
C SER A 185 2.20 -7.44 12.08
N GLY A 186 2.67 -6.29 11.56
CA GLY A 186 1.83 -5.30 10.89
C GLY A 186 1.11 -5.85 9.65
N ALA A 187 1.66 -6.88 8.99
CA ALA A 187 1.01 -7.56 7.88
C ALA A 187 -0.30 -8.26 8.30
N ASN A 188 -0.37 -8.79 9.52
CA ASN A 188 -1.60 -9.37 10.06
C ASN A 188 -2.70 -8.33 10.27
N ILE A 189 -2.34 -7.06 10.51
CA ILE A 189 -3.29 -5.94 10.58
C ILE A 189 -3.89 -5.69 9.20
N THR A 190 -3.06 -5.72 8.14
CA THR A 190 -3.55 -5.58 6.77
C THR A 190 -4.47 -6.74 6.38
N ALA A 191 -4.11 -7.98 6.75
CA ALA A 191 -4.98 -9.15 6.53
C ALA A 191 -6.32 -9.03 7.28
N ALA A 192 -6.31 -8.51 8.51
CA ALA A 192 -7.54 -8.28 9.26
C ALA A 192 -8.43 -7.21 8.59
N PHE A 193 -7.86 -6.12 8.08
CA PHE A 193 -8.60 -5.15 7.29
C PHE A 193 -9.16 -5.75 6.00
N ALA A 194 -8.39 -6.59 5.30
CA ALA A 194 -8.85 -7.27 4.10
C ALA A 194 -10.12 -8.10 4.39
N LEU A 195 -10.12 -8.91 5.45
CA LEU A 195 -11.30 -9.69 5.86
C LEU A 195 -12.50 -8.81 6.22
N GLN A 196 -12.29 -7.71 6.96
CA GLN A 196 -13.36 -6.74 7.28
C GLN A 196 -13.94 -6.05 6.04
N GLN A 197 -13.12 -5.91 5.00
CA GLN A 197 -13.48 -5.28 3.73
C GLN A 197 -13.99 -6.28 2.68
N ASN A 198 -14.23 -7.55 3.04
CA ASN A 198 -14.61 -8.63 2.14
C ASN A 198 -13.60 -8.83 1.00
N ARG A 199 -12.31 -8.71 1.28
CA ARG A 199 -11.22 -9.00 0.35
C ARG A 199 -10.59 -10.35 0.67
N GLU A 200 -10.16 -11.06 -0.37
CA GLU A 200 -9.48 -12.35 -0.22
C GLU A 200 -8.16 -12.21 0.53
N VAL A 201 -7.82 -13.20 1.35
CA VAL A 201 -6.54 -13.25 2.06
C VAL A 201 -5.83 -14.54 1.69
N PHE A 202 -4.66 -14.39 1.07
CA PHE A 202 -3.76 -15.47 0.72
C PHE A 202 -2.55 -15.43 1.66
N ALA A 203 -2.14 -16.57 2.17
CA ALA A 203 -0.97 -16.65 3.03
C ALA A 203 -0.01 -17.73 2.53
N LEU A 204 1.27 -17.40 2.47
CA LEU A 204 2.28 -18.37 2.07
C LEU A 204 2.62 -19.28 3.27
N PRO A 205 2.50 -20.61 3.14
CA PRO A 205 2.91 -21.51 4.21
C PRO A 205 4.43 -21.46 4.41
N GLY A 206 4.87 -21.66 5.63
CA GLY A 206 6.27 -21.78 5.96
C GLY A 206 6.51 -22.88 6.99
N ARG A 207 7.76 -23.08 7.35
CA ARG A 207 8.11 -24.13 8.33
C ARG A 207 7.37 -23.92 9.65
N VAL A 208 6.87 -24.99 10.23
CA VAL A 208 6.08 -24.95 11.48
C VAL A 208 6.89 -24.47 12.69
N ASP A 209 8.20 -24.64 12.64
CA ASP A 209 9.17 -24.22 13.67
C ASP A 209 9.73 -22.80 13.42
N SER A 210 9.31 -22.12 12.35
CA SER A 210 9.79 -20.77 12.01
C SER A 210 8.89 -19.69 12.60
N GLU A 211 9.42 -18.90 13.52
CA GLU A 211 8.72 -17.71 14.01
C GLU A 211 8.33 -16.73 12.90
N ALA A 212 9.15 -16.65 11.85
CA ALA A 212 8.92 -15.77 10.71
C ALA A 212 7.65 -16.13 9.94
N SER A 213 7.24 -17.41 9.98
CA SER A 213 6.05 -17.92 9.30
C SER A 213 4.87 -18.21 10.23
N ALA A 214 5.03 -18.01 11.54
CA ALA A 214 3.99 -18.35 12.51
C ALA A 214 2.68 -17.57 12.26
N GLY A 215 2.76 -16.32 11.78
CA GLY A 215 1.60 -15.51 11.44
C GLY A 215 0.89 -15.98 10.16
N THR A 216 1.63 -16.31 9.10
CA THR A 216 1.06 -16.83 7.85
C THR A 216 0.46 -18.21 8.05
N ASN A 217 1.13 -19.11 8.76
CA ASN A 217 0.59 -20.44 9.10
C ASN A 217 -0.72 -20.32 9.92
N ARG A 218 -0.80 -19.36 10.84
CA ARG A 218 -2.04 -19.07 11.57
C ARG A 218 -3.17 -18.53 10.70
N LEU A 219 -2.87 -17.76 9.66
CA LEU A 219 -3.88 -17.29 8.70
C LEU A 219 -4.46 -18.43 7.88
N ILE A 220 -3.63 -19.42 7.51
CA ILE A 220 -4.04 -20.61 6.75
C ILE A 220 -4.93 -21.56 7.59
N SER A 221 -4.71 -21.63 8.90
CA SER A 221 -5.43 -22.54 9.79
C SER A 221 -6.78 -22.00 10.28
N ARG A 222 -7.22 -20.84 9.82
CA ARG A 222 -8.49 -20.19 10.17
C ARG A 222 -9.52 -20.30 9.06
#